data_5f337058017323aff1ba281cf531322a
#
_entry.id   5f337058017323aff1ba281cf531322a
#
_cell.length_a   1.000
_cell.length_b   1.000
_cell.length_c   1.000
_cell.angle_alpha   90.00
_cell.angle_beta   90.00
_cell.angle_gamma   90.00
#
_symmetry.space_group_name_H-M   'P 1'
#
loop_
_entity.id
_entity.type
_entity.pdbx_description
1 polymer ?
#
loop_
_entity_poly.entity_id
_entity_poly.type
_entity_poly.pdbx_seq_one_letter_code
_entity_poly.pdbx_strand_id
1 'polypeptide(L)'
;MRAICLSKYGSIDNLVQTELPTPQPKNRQVLVRVHASALGPADLKVALGKVKFLHGRRFPIVLGYDFSGVVESVGPGETQWQPGDCVFGFLPYGPANNQGAFAEFIVAQADQIARKPDNVSHAQAAAAATSALTALQCMRDQGRLPATDASVLITGASGAVGSTAVLVAKRLGAQVTALGSPSGLELAQRFGADAVIDRKNPNLVDNAVGTFNVIFDPAAAYRWSQWKGKLKHGGAFITTLPSAAFFADKLNSLFSPSSVALAYVKSKQKDLELLAGWLESGFEVAVDSTYPVRELAKAYARYQKGDYLGRIVITVDDGFSTSK
;
A
#
# COMPACT_ATOMS: atom_id res chain seq x y z
N MET A 1 20.80 -3.46 -16.42
CA MET A 1 20.03 -2.44 -15.67
C MET A 1 20.60 -2.29 -14.27
N ARG A 2 20.58 -1.06 -13.75
CA ARG A 2 20.96 -0.79 -12.36
C ARG A 2 19.79 -1.11 -11.43
N ALA A 3 20.08 -1.65 -10.24
CA ALA A 3 19.10 -1.96 -9.22
C ALA A 3 19.72 -1.85 -7.82
N ILE A 4 18.90 -1.57 -6.80
CA ILE A 4 19.29 -1.74 -5.40
C ILE A 4 18.82 -3.11 -4.94
N CYS A 5 19.77 -3.97 -4.65
CA CYS A 5 19.53 -5.38 -4.33
C CYS A 5 19.84 -5.71 -2.87
N LEU A 6 19.00 -6.49 -2.27
CA LEU A 6 19.29 -7.16 -1.01
C LEU A 6 20.20 -8.36 -1.28
N SER A 7 21.41 -8.35 -0.72
CA SER A 7 22.41 -9.42 -0.87
C SER A 7 22.25 -10.57 0.12
N LYS A 8 21.68 -10.29 1.29
CA LYS A 8 21.31 -11.25 2.35
C LYS A 8 20.28 -10.63 3.28
N TYR A 9 19.52 -11.44 3.98
CA TYR A 9 18.59 -10.99 5.01
C TYR A 9 19.30 -10.46 6.27
N GLY A 10 18.57 -9.66 7.06
CA GLY A 10 18.93 -9.27 8.43
C GLY A 10 19.11 -7.78 8.66
N SER A 11 19.52 -7.01 7.65
CA SER A 11 19.67 -5.55 7.76
C SER A 11 19.40 -4.87 6.42
N ILE A 12 18.97 -3.61 6.48
CA ILE A 12 18.93 -2.71 5.32
C ILE A 12 20.32 -2.34 4.83
N ASP A 13 21.37 -2.47 5.66
CA ASP A 13 22.77 -2.26 5.26
C ASP A 13 23.26 -3.30 4.23
N ASN A 14 22.50 -4.38 4.04
CA ASN A 14 22.77 -5.38 3.02
C ASN A 14 22.20 -4.99 1.63
N LEU A 15 21.62 -3.80 1.52
CA LEU A 15 21.19 -3.23 0.24
C LEU A 15 22.41 -2.67 -0.49
N VAL A 16 22.65 -3.16 -1.70
CA VAL A 16 23.77 -2.76 -2.55
C VAL A 16 23.30 -2.42 -3.94
N GLN A 17 23.89 -1.41 -4.55
CA GLN A 17 23.67 -1.13 -5.97
C GLN A 17 24.39 -2.20 -6.79
N THR A 18 23.69 -2.77 -7.74
CA THR A 18 24.17 -3.90 -8.55
C THR A 18 23.70 -3.73 -10.00
N GLU A 19 24.49 -4.16 -10.96
CA GLU A 19 24.04 -4.33 -12.34
C GLU A 19 23.46 -5.73 -12.53
N LEU A 20 22.25 -5.79 -13.07
CA LEU A 20 21.51 -7.00 -13.40
C LEU A 20 21.17 -7.03 -14.89
N PRO A 21 20.98 -8.22 -15.51
CA PRO A 21 20.36 -8.31 -16.82
C PRO A 21 19.00 -7.60 -16.82
N THR A 22 18.71 -6.85 -17.88
CA THR A 22 17.36 -6.29 -18.08
C THR A 22 16.39 -7.43 -18.34
N PRO A 23 15.30 -7.54 -17.56
CA PRO A 23 14.36 -8.63 -17.76
C PRO A 23 13.61 -8.49 -19.08
N GLN A 24 13.20 -9.60 -19.66
CA GLN A 24 12.46 -9.63 -20.93
C GLN A 24 10.99 -9.98 -20.65
N PRO A 25 10.04 -9.20 -21.20
CA PRO A 25 8.63 -9.48 -21.03
C PRO A 25 8.23 -10.74 -21.82
N LYS A 26 7.54 -11.66 -21.14
CA LYS A 26 6.95 -12.86 -21.71
C LYS A 26 5.55 -12.58 -22.25
N ASN A 27 4.84 -13.64 -22.66
CA ASN A 27 3.47 -13.54 -23.14
C ASN A 27 2.57 -12.74 -22.17
N ARG A 28 1.86 -11.74 -22.70
CA ARG A 28 0.97 -10.83 -21.96
C ARG A 28 1.65 -10.09 -20.80
N GLN A 29 2.92 -9.78 -20.96
CA GLN A 29 3.69 -8.97 -20.02
C GLN A 29 4.21 -7.71 -20.71
N VAL A 30 4.50 -6.70 -19.91
CA VAL A 30 5.14 -5.46 -20.36
C VAL A 30 6.43 -5.24 -19.58
N LEU A 31 7.46 -4.72 -20.25
CA LEU A 31 8.65 -4.16 -19.61
C LEU A 31 8.34 -2.69 -19.31
N VAL A 32 8.47 -2.29 -18.05
CA VAL A 32 8.23 -0.92 -17.62
C VAL A 32 9.55 -0.30 -17.17
N ARG A 33 9.90 0.86 -17.71
CA ARG A 33 10.94 1.73 -17.19
C ARG A 33 10.34 2.46 -15.99
N VAL A 34 10.90 2.20 -14.81
CA VAL A 34 10.39 2.73 -13.55
C VAL A 34 10.83 4.18 -13.36
N HIS A 35 9.89 5.07 -13.10
CA HIS A 35 10.14 6.46 -12.73
C HIS A 35 10.03 6.68 -11.24
N ALA A 36 9.05 6.05 -10.60
CA ALA A 36 8.85 6.15 -9.16
C ALA A 36 8.37 4.81 -8.56
N SER A 37 8.75 4.61 -7.32
CA SER A 37 8.29 3.54 -6.44
C SER A 37 7.88 4.12 -5.09
N ALA A 38 7.35 3.31 -4.19
CA ALA A 38 7.05 3.78 -2.84
C ALA A 38 7.45 2.72 -1.80
N LEU A 39 8.10 3.19 -0.74
CA LEU A 39 8.54 2.35 0.37
C LEU A 39 7.36 1.88 1.21
N GLY A 40 7.31 0.59 1.51
CA GLY A 40 6.26 0.00 2.32
C GLY A 40 6.77 -0.92 3.45
N PRO A 41 5.88 -1.31 4.38
CA PRO A 41 6.23 -2.24 5.46
C PRO A 41 6.73 -3.60 4.96
N ALA A 42 6.30 -4.03 3.77
CA ALA A 42 6.70 -5.29 3.17
C ALA A 42 8.20 -5.30 2.83
N ASP A 43 8.71 -4.19 2.27
CA ASP A 43 10.12 -4.04 1.92
C ASP A 43 11.01 -4.26 3.14
N LEU A 44 10.69 -3.62 4.26
CA LEU A 44 11.46 -3.76 5.50
C LEU A 44 11.33 -5.18 6.08
N LYS A 45 10.12 -5.78 6.05
CA LYS A 45 9.92 -7.16 6.53
C LYS A 45 10.74 -8.17 5.71
N VAL A 46 10.85 -7.97 4.40
CA VAL A 46 11.69 -8.80 3.52
C VAL A 46 13.15 -8.56 3.84
N ALA A 47 13.63 -7.30 3.89
CA ALA A 47 15.02 -6.99 4.18
C ALA A 47 15.50 -7.58 5.52
N LEU A 48 14.67 -7.51 6.56
CA LEU A 48 14.94 -8.08 7.88
C LEU A 48 14.75 -9.61 7.95
N GLY A 49 14.32 -10.27 6.88
CA GLY A 49 14.09 -11.71 6.84
C GLY A 49 12.88 -12.20 7.65
N LYS A 50 11.98 -11.28 8.07
CA LYS A 50 10.77 -11.63 8.84
C LYS A 50 9.75 -12.45 8.03
N VAL A 51 9.86 -12.39 6.70
CA VAL A 51 9.00 -13.12 5.74
C VAL A 51 9.82 -13.96 4.75
N LYS A 52 11.02 -14.40 5.14
CA LYS A 52 11.95 -15.20 4.31
C LYS A 52 11.33 -16.48 3.75
N PHE A 53 10.33 -17.03 4.43
CA PHE A 53 9.60 -18.22 3.96
C PHE A 53 8.76 -17.94 2.70
N LEU A 54 8.39 -16.66 2.46
CA LEU A 54 7.66 -16.23 1.26
C LEU A 54 8.59 -15.94 0.07
N HIS A 55 9.85 -15.56 0.31
CA HIS A 55 10.81 -15.18 -0.74
C HIS A 55 11.92 -16.19 -0.97
N GLY A 56 12.04 -17.20 -0.10
CA GLY A 56 13.10 -18.21 -0.21
C GLY A 56 14.50 -17.67 0.08
N ARG A 57 15.52 -18.30 -0.51
CA ARG A 57 16.95 -17.96 -0.31
C ARG A 57 17.68 -17.61 -1.60
N ARG A 58 16.97 -17.29 -2.67
CA ARG A 58 17.58 -16.91 -3.95
C ARG A 58 17.87 -15.42 -3.93
N PHE A 59 19.14 -15.06 -3.82
CA PHE A 59 19.64 -13.70 -3.92
C PHE A 59 20.26 -13.46 -5.30
N PRO A 60 20.34 -12.22 -5.79
CA PRO A 60 19.85 -11.00 -5.13
C PRO A 60 18.32 -10.84 -5.21
N ILE A 61 17.74 -10.13 -4.24
CA ILE A 61 16.33 -9.74 -4.23
C ILE A 61 16.26 -8.23 -4.44
N VAL A 62 15.51 -7.78 -5.43
CA VAL A 62 15.19 -6.36 -5.62
C VAL A 62 13.89 -6.05 -4.87
N LEU A 63 13.90 -5.03 -4.02
CA LEU A 63 12.74 -4.56 -3.26
C LEU A 63 11.97 -3.47 -4.03
N GLY A 64 10.88 -2.98 -3.43
CA GLY A 64 9.96 -2.02 -4.05
C GLY A 64 8.85 -2.75 -4.80
N TYR A 65 7.64 -2.64 -4.27
CA TYR A 65 6.49 -3.35 -4.87
C TYR A 65 5.59 -2.39 -5.64
N ASP A 66 5.40 -1.18 -5.15
CA ASP A 66 4.67 -0.13 -5.85
C ASP A 66 5.52 0.45 -6.98
N PHE A 67 4.90 0.77 -8.12
CA PHE A 67 5.60 1.42 -9.20
C PHE A 67 4.69 2.33 -10.04
N SER A 68 5.31 3.30 -10.67
CA SER A 68 4.81 4.02 -11.82
C SER A 68 5.96 4.29 -12.78
N GLY A 69 5.70 4.18 -14.07
CA GLY A 69 6.72 4.31 -15.10
C GLY A 69 6.13 4.32 -16.50
N VAL A 70 6.98 4.11 -17.49
CA VAL A 70 6.64 4.11 -18.91
C VAL A 70 6.89 2.72 -19.48
N VAL A 71 5.97 2.22 -20.26
CA VAL A 71 6.14 0.97 -21.01
C VAL A 71 7.30 1.14 -21.98
N GLU A 72 8.32 0.32 -21.84
CA GLU A 72 9.52 0.29 -22.71
C GLU A 72 9.33 -0.66 -23.88
N SER A 73 8.78 -1.84 -23.61
CA SER A 73 8.45 -2.85 -24.61
C SER A 73 7.35 -3.78 -24.12
N VAL A 74 6.74 -4.50 -25.05
CA VAL A 74 5.67 -5.45 -24.77
C VAL A 74 6.08 -6.85 -25.17
N GLY A 75 5.58 -7.85 -24.41
CA GLY A 75 5.81 -9.25 -24.75
C GLY A 75 4.88 -9.76 -25.84
N PRO A 76 5.13 -10.98 -26.36
CA PRO A 76 4.28 -11.58 -27.38
C PRO A 76 2.81 -11.65 -26.93
N GLY A 77 1.90 -11.40 -27.87
CA GLY A 77 0.45 -11.48 -27.62
C GLY A 77 -0.14 -10.35 -26.77
N GLU A 78 0.67 -9.35 -26.40
CA GLU A 78 0.15 -8.13 -25.77
C GLU A 78 -0.34 -7.15 -26.84
N THR A 79 -1.58 -6.68 -26.70
CA THR A 79 -2.25 -5.79 -27.66
C THR A 79 -2.88 -4.55 -27.03
N GLN A 80 -2.97 -4.53 -25.70
CA GLN A 80 -3.57 -3.42 -24.94
C GLN A 80 -2.59 -2.28 -24.69
N TRP A 81 -1.30 -2.62 -24.52
CA TRP A 81 -0.24 -1.69 -24.16
C TRP A 81 0.75 -1.51 -25.30
N GLN A 82 1.35 -0.34 -25.36
CA GLN A 82 2.38 0.00 -26.33
C GLN A 82 3.53 0.78 -25.67
N PRO A 83 4.74 0.76 -26.26
CA PRO A 83 5.83 1.60 -25.79
C PRO A 83 5.42 3.08 -25.72
N GLY A 84 5.79 3.74 -24.62
CA GLY A 84 5.43 5.13 -24.34
C GLY A 84 4.21 5.29 -23.43
N ASP A 85 3.40 4.24 -23.21
CA ASP A 85 2.27 4.32 -22.28
C ASP A 85 2.75 4.55 -20.84
N CYS A 86 2.23 5.59 -20.18
CA CYS A 86 2.46 5.81 -18.75
C CYS A 86 1.55 4.90 -17.93
N VAL A 87 2.14 4.12 -17.02
CA VAL A 87 1.42 3.10 -16.25
C VAL A 87 1.77 3.15 -14.77
N PHE A 88 0.91 2.56 -13.94
CA PHE A 88 1.17 2.32 -12.53
C PHE A 88 0.50 1.02 -12.05
N GLY A 89 0.99 0.51 -10.94
CA GLY A 89 0.50 -0.71 -10.31
C GLY A 89 1.38 -1.16 -9.16
N PHE A 90 1.21 -2.40 -8.72
CA PHE A 90 2.16 -3.00 -7.80
C PHE A 90 2.49 -4.44 -8.18
N LEU A 91 3.72 -4.86 -7.85
CA LEU A 91 4.23 -6.20 -8.08
C LEU A 91 3.70 -7.17 -7.01
N PRO A 92 3.33 -8.40 -7.39
CA PRO A 92 2.86 -9.39 -6.42
C PRO A 92 3.98 -9.77 -5.44
N TYR A 93 3.60 -9.94 -4.17
CA TYR A 93 4.48 -10.50 -3.15
C TYR A 93 4.64 -12.00 -3.35
N GLY A 94 5.85 -12.53 -3.18
CA GLY A 94 6.04 -13.98 -3.15
C GLY A 94 7.33 -14.50 -3.78
N PRO A 95 7.61 -15.81 -3.63
CA PRO A 95 8.89 -16.42 -3.98
C PRO A 95 9.16 -16.50 -5.49
N ALA A 96 8.13 -16.40 -6.29
CA ALA A 96 8.27 -16.37 -7.75
C ALA A 96 8.76 -15.02 -8.28
N ASN A 97 8.81 -14.00 -7.43
CA ASN A 97 9.11 -12.65 -7.83
C ASN A 97 10.30 -12.08 -7.03
N ASN A 98 11.50 -12.24 -7.56
CA ASN A 98 12.72 -11.61 -7.00
C ASN A 98 12.98 -10.23 -7.59
N GLN A 99 12.14 -9.74 -8.51
CA GLN A 99 12.21 -8.40 -9.04
C GLN A 99 11.47 -7.41 -8.15
N GLY A 100 11.87 -6.15 -8.23
CA GLY A 100 11.23 -5.05 -7.51
C GLY A 100 11.52 -3.71 -8.20
N ALA A 101 10.78 -2.70 -7.83
CA ALA A 101 10.77 -1.39 -8.46
C ALA A 101 11.88 -0.44 -7.96
N PHE A 102 12.81 -0.91 -7.10
CA PHE A 102 14.05 -0.19 -6.84
C PHE A 102 15.11 -0.57 -7.88
N ALA A 103 14.69 -0.60 -9.14
CA ALA A 103 15.48 -0.91 -10.34
C ALA A 103 14.97 -0.07 -11.51
N GLU A 104 15.83 0.10 -12.53
CA GLU A 104 15.49 0.84 -13.75
C GLU A 104 14.32 0.22 -14.52
N PHE A 105 14.19 -1.11 -14.49
CA PHE A 105 13.17 -1.84 -15.24
C PHE A 105 12.55 -2.95 -14.41
N ILE A 106 11.26 -3.17 -14.64
CA ILE A 106 10.50 -4.31 -14.12
C ILE A 106 9.65 -4.93 -15.22
N VAL A 107 9.28 -6.18 -15.05
CA VAL A 107 8.25 -6.83 -15.87
C VAL A 107 6.96 -6.92 -15.07
N ALA A 108 5.86 -6.41 -15.62
CA ALA A 108 4.54 -6.47 -15.04
C ALA A 108 3.58 -7.29 -15.92
N GLN A 109 2.57 -7.92 -15.31
CA GLN A 109 1.48 -8.53 -16.05
C GLN A 109 0.58 -7.44 -16.61
N ALA A 110 0.14 -7.57 -17.85
CA ALA A 110 -0.65 -6.58 -18.55
C ALA A 110 -2.01 -6.29 -17.86
N ASP A 111 -2.59 -7.29 -17.20
CA ASP A 111 -3.85 -7.20 -16.45
C ASP A 111 -3.69 -6.74 -14.98
N GLN A 112 -2.48 -6.38 -14.58
CA GLN A 112 -2.13 -5.93 -13.23
C GLN A 112 -1.63 -4.48 -13.18
N ILE A 113 -1.80 -3.73 -14.27
CA ILE A 113 -1.43 -2.32 -14.40
C ILE A 113 -2.61 -1.51 -14.95
N ALA A 114 -2.56 -0.21 -14.75
CA ALA A 114 -3.48 0.74 -15.38
C ALA A 114 -2.74 1.95 -15.92
N ARG A 115 -3.37 2.68 -16.85
CA ARG A 115 -2.86 3.94 -17.37
C ARG A 115 -2.79 4.98 -16.27
N LYS A 116 -1.62 5.62 -16.12
CA LYS A 116 -1.44 6.78 -15.26
C LYS A 116 -2.10 7.99 -15.94
N PRO A 117 -3.00 8.73 -15.25
CA PRO A 117 -3.53 9.97 -15.81
C PRO A 117 -2.45 11.02 -16.06
N ASP A 118 -2.61 11.82 -17.10
CA ASP A 118 -1.58 12.79 -17.53
C ASP A 118 -1.33 13.89 -16.51
N ASN A 119 -2.37 14.31 -15.79
CA ASN A 119 -2.29 15.33 -14.73
C ASN A 119 -1.77 14.78 -13.38
N VAL A 120 -1.39 13.49 -13.30
CA VAL A 120 -0.89 12.83 -12.09
C VAL A 120 0.60 12.56 -12.24
N SER A 121 1.41 12.93 -11.26
CA SER A 121 2.84 12.61 -11.27
C SER A 121 3.08 11.11 -11.03
N HIS A 122 4.22 10.58 -11.53
CA HIS A 122 4.64 9.21 -11.23
C HIS A 122 4.78 8.96 -9.72
N ALA A 123 5.21 9.97 -8.96
CA ALA A 123 5.30 9.90 -7.50
C ALA A 123 3.93 9.65 -6.84
N GLN A 124 2.89 10.40 -7.23
CA GLN A 124 1.54 10.23 -6.73
C GLN A 124 0.93 8.89 -7.15
N ALA A 125 1.12 8.48 -8.40
CA ALA A 125 0.61 7.22 -8.92
C ALA A 125 1.23 6.01 -8.18
N ALA A 126 2.56 6.00 -7.99
CA ALA A 126 3.25 4.97 -7.23
C ALA A 126 2.83 4.97 -5.75
N ALA A 127 2.70 6.15 -5.13
CA ALA A 127 2.27 6.28 -3.74
C ALA A 127 0.85 5.74 -3.52
N ALA A 128 -0.04 5.89 -4.48
CA ALA A 128 -1.42 5.43 -4.41
C ALA A 128 -1.57 3.92 -4.61
N ALA A 129 -0.73 3.27 -5.41
CA ALA A 129 -0.95 1.92 -5.92
C ALA A 129 -1.38 0.91 -4.83
N THR A 130 -0.48 0.42 -3.99
CA THR A 130 -0.85 -0.57 -2.95
C THR A 130 -1.75 0.05 -1.88
N SER A 131 -1.50 1.30 -1.45
CA SER A 131 -2.24 1.90 -0.34
C SER A 131 -3.72 2.10 -0.66
N ALA A 132 -4.04 2.64 -1.84
CA ALA A 132 -5.43 2.86 -2.24
C ALA A 132 -6.14 1.55 -2.63
N LEU A 133 -5.43 0.61 -3.31
CA LEU A 133 -6.00 -0.72 -3.58
C LEU A 133 -6.32 -1.49 -2.29
N THR A 134 -5.43 -1.45 -1.29
CA THR A 134 -5.67 -2.09 0.01
C THR A 134 -6.91 -1.49 0.67
N ALA A 135 -6.99 -0.16 0.74
CA ALA A 135 -8.14 0.52 1.31
C ALA A 135 -9.43 0.21 0.54
N LEU A 136 -9.41 0.30 -0.79
CA LEU A 136 -10.57 0.03 -1.65
C LEU A 136 -11.08 -1.40 -1.49
N GLN A 137 -10.20 -2.40 -1.65
CA GLN A 137 -10.60 -3.80 -1.60
C GLN A 137 -11.04 -4.22 -0.19
N CYS A 138 -10.39 -3.70 0.86
CA CYS A 138 -10.83 -3.96 2.23
C CYS A 138 -12.22 -3.37 2.50
N MET A 139 -12.47 -2.12 2.13
CA MET A 139 -13.74 -1.46 2.41
C MET A 139 -14.87 -1.95 1.51
N ARG A 140 -14.62 -2.08 0.19
CA ARG A 140 -15.62 -2.54 -0.76
C ARG A 140 -15.92 -4.03 -0.63
N ASP A 141 -14.87 -4.89 -0.68
CA ASP A 141 -15.08 -6.33 -0.84
C ASP A 141 -15.29 -7.01 0.53
N GLN A 142 -14.59 -6.59 1.58
CA GLN A 142 -14.69 -7.16 2.92
C GLN A 142 -15.66 -6.36 3.81
N GLY A 143 -15.63 -5.04 3.71
CA GLY A 143 -16.51 -4.12 4.44
C GLY A 143 -17.87 -3.91 3.80
N ARG A 144 -18.07 -4.35 2.55
CA ARG A 144 -19.32 -4.26 1.77
C ARG A 144 -19.81 -2.83 1.58
N LEU A 145 -18.86 -1.88 1.39
CA LEU A 145 -19.20 -0.51 1.02
C LEU A 145 -19.32 -0.37 -0.53
N PRO A 146 -20.15 0.56 -1.04
CA PRO A 146 -21.00 1.48 -0.30
C PRO A 146 -22.21 0.79 0.36
N ALA A 147 -22.67 1.35 1.49
CA ALA A 147 -23.91 0.96 2.17
C ALA A 147 -24.60 2.22 2.67
N THR A 148 -25.92 2.19 2.80
CA THR A 148 -26.70 3.31 3.33
C THR A 148 -26.20 3.65 4.74
N ASP A 149 -25.96 4.95 5.00
CA ASP A 149 -25.48 5.46 6.29
C ASP A 149 -24.25 4.70 6.82
N ALA A 150 -23.34 4.35 5.91
CA ALA A 150 -22.14 3.63 6.25
C ALA A 150 -21.24 4.46 7.18
N SER A 151 -20.78 3.86 8.27
CA SER A 151 -19.81 4.43 9.20
C SER A 151 -18.58 3.54 9.31
N VAL A 152 -17.41 4.16 9.26
CA VAL A 152 -16.10 3.50 9.25
C VAL A 152 -15.22 4.09 10.33
N LEU A 153 -14.57 3.26 11.12
CA LEU A 153 -13.48 3.67 11.99
C LEU A 153 -12.16 3.18 11.38
N ILE A 154 -11.19 4.09 11.24
CA ILE A 154 -9.88 3.81 10.67
C ILE A 154 -8.82 4.08 11.72
N THR A 155 -8.05 3.05 12.10
CA THR A 155 -6.91 3.20 13.01
C THR A 155 -5.64 3.50 12.22
N GLY A 156 -4.63 4.05 12.89
CA GLY A 156 -3.37 4.39 12.24
C GLY A 156 -3.54 5.36 11.06
N ALA A 157 -4.46 6.33 11.19
CA ALA A 157 -4.83 7.28 10.15
C ALA A 157 -3.69 8.20 9.68
N SER A 158 -2.54 8.18 10.35
CA SER A 158 -1.31 8.88 9.92
C SER A 158 -0.47 8.11 8.90
N GLY A 159 -0.59 6.78 8.88
CA GLY A 159 0.23 5.92 8.02
C GLY A 159 -0.23 5.88 6.56
N ALA A 160 0.57 5.26 5.70
CA ALA A 160 0.33 5.17 4.27
C ALA A 160 -1.06 4.63 3.92
N VAL A 161 -1.43 3.47 4.45
CA VAL A 161 -2.74 2.86 4.17
C VAL A 161 -3.85 3.56 4.94
N GLY A 162 -3.61 3.96 6.21
CA GLY A 162 -4.64 4.57 7.05
C GLY A 162 -5.10 5.94 6.55
N SER A 163 -4.16 6.81 6.16
CA SER A 163 -4.51 8.13 5.60
C SER A 163 -5.24 8.00 4.25
N THR A 164 -4.76 7.10 3.39
CA THR A 164 -5.42 6.80 2.10
C THR A 164 -6.80 6.17 2.31
N ALA A 165 -6.97 5.38 3.36
CA ALA A 165 -8.25 4.76 3.70
C ALA A 165 -9.32 5.79 4.07
N VAL A 166 -8.95 6.92 4.69
CA VAL A 166 -9.87 8.04 4.92
C VAL A 166 -10.41 8.56 3.60
N LEU A 167 -9.54 8.85 2.63
CA LEU A 167 -9.94 9.32 1.30
C LEU A 167 -10.85 8.30 0.58
N VAL A 168 -10.48 7.02 0.60
CA VAL A 168 -11.27 5.95 -0.03
C VAL A 168 -12.64 5.83 0.61
N ALA A 169 -12.73 5.81 1.96
CA ALA A 169 -14.01 5.72 2.67
C ALA A 169 -14.92 6.90 2.32
N LYS A 170 -14.37 8.12 2.26
CA LYS A 170 -15.12 9.32 1.84
C LYS A 170 -15.60 9.22 0.39
N ARG A 171 -14.78 8.71 -0.53
CA ARG A 171 -15.19 8.45 -1.92
C ARG A 171 -16.28 7.39 -2.03
N LEU A 172 -16.35 6.45 -1.11
CA LEU A 172 -17.41 5.45 -0.99
C LEU A 172 -18.64 5.96 -0.21
N GLY A 173 -18.68 7.24 0.18
CA GLY A 173 -19.82 7.88 0.82
C GLY A 173 -19.97 7.59 2.31
N ALA A 174 -18.94 7.06 2.98
CA ALA A 174 -19.02 6.72 4.40
C ALA A 174 -18.77 7.94 5.32
N GLN A 175 -19.35 7.89 6.51
CA GLN A 175 -18.93 8.70 7.65
C GLN A 175 -17.66 8.08 8.25
N VAL A 176 -16.62 8.89 8.43
CA VAL A 176 -15.29 8.41 8.82
C VAL A 176 -14.89 8.94 10.17
N THR A 177 -14.61 8.03 11.11
CA THR A 177 -13.92 8.32 12.37
C THR A 177 -12.46 7.87 12.23
N ALA A 178 -11.51 8.79 12.36
CA ALA A 178 -10.08 8.50 12.28
C ALA A 178 -9.45 8.42 13.67
N LEU A 179 -8.66 7.38 13.91
CA LEU A 179 -7.91 7.16 15.14
C LEU A 179 -6.40 7.20 14.83
N GLY A 180 -5.65 8.07 15.51
CA GLY A 180 -4.23 8.25 15.20
C GLY A 180 -3.46 9.12 16.18
N SER A 181 -2.25 9.53 15.79
CA SER A 181 -1.46 10.57 16.47
C SER A 181 -2.00 11.97 16.15
N PRO A 182 -1.74 13.00 16.97
CA PRO A 182 -2.22 14.35 16.71
C PRO A 182 -1.97 14.84 15.28
N SER A 183 -0.73 14.76 14.78
CA SER A 183 -0.38 15.13 13.40
C SER A 183 -1.11 14.31 12.33
N GLY A 184 -1.34 13.02 12.61
CA GLY A 184 -2.14 12.16 11.74
C GLY A 184 -3.62 12.48 11.73
N LEU A 185 -4.15 12.99 12.84
CA LEU A 185 -5.55 13.43 12.94
C LEU A 185 -5.78 14.71 12.15
N GLU A 186 -4.85 15.65 12.17
CA GLU A 186 -4.89 16.85 11.31
C GLU A 186 -4.91 16.48 9.82
N LEU A 187 -4.09 15.52 9.43
CA LEU A 187 -4.11 14.99 8.07
C LEU A 187 -5.46 14.32 7.74
N ALA A 188 -5.99 13.50 8.65
CA ALA A 188 -7.26 12.82 8.44
C ALA A 188 -8.43 13.81 8.32
N GLN A 189 -8.45 14.91 9.10
CA GLN A 189 -9.44 15.98 8.98
C GLN A 189 -9.34 16.67 7.61
N ARG A 190 -8.15 16.99 7.13
CA ARG A 190 -7.94 17.54 5.78
C ARG A 190 -8.44 16.59 4.69
N PHE A 191 -8.36 15.28 4.92
CA PHE A 191 -8.88 14.25 4.02
C PHE A 191 -10.37 13.98 4.18
N GLY A 192 -11.05 14.72 5.05
CA GLY A 192 -12.50 14.69 5.21
C GLY A 192 -13.01 13.75 6.29
N ALA A 193 -12.18 13.32 7.24
CA ALA A 193 -12.67 12.58 8.40
C ALA A 193 -13.68 13.44 9.20
N ASP A 194 -14.84 12.83 9.50
CA ASP A 194 -15.96 13.51 10.18
C ASP A 194 -15.73 13.61 11.70
N ALA A 195 -14.95 12.66 12.25
CA ALA A 195 -14.57 12.65 13.67
C ALA A 195 -13.12 12.13 13.81
N VAL A 196 -12.47 12.52 14.90
CA VAL A 196 -11.09 12.09 15.20
C VAL A 196 -10.94 11.68 16.66
N ILE A 197 -10.08 10.70 16.92
CA ILE A 197 -9.78 10.18 18.25
C ILE A 197 -8.26 10.08 18.42
N ASP A 198 -7.71 10.77 19.43
CA ASP A 198 -6.28 10.63 19.75
C ASP A 198 -6.02 9.24 20.35
N ARG A 199 -5.05 8.52 19.75
CA ARG A 199 -4.62 7.18 20.21
C ARG A 199 -4.09 7.14 21.64
N LYS A 200 -3.72 8.30 22.21
CA LYS A 200 -3.28 8.42 23.61
C LYS A 200 -4.42 8.48 24.60
N ASN A 201 -5.67 8.61 24.13
CA ASN A 201 -6.82 8.62 25.00
C ASN A 201 -6.96 7.25 25.70
N PRO A 202 -6.98 7.19 27.04
CA PRO A 202 -7.07 5.92 27.77
C PRO A 202 -8.39 5.16 27.51
N ASN A 203 -9.46 5.86 27.16
CA ASN A 203 -10.79 5.31 26.91
C ASN A 203 -11.15 5.27 25.42
N LEU A 204 -10.24 4.78 24.58
CA LEU A 204 -10.38 4.81 23.11
C LEU A 204 -11.70 4.24 22.60
N VAL A 205 -12.08 3.07 23.11
CA VAL A 205 -13.28 2.36 22.66
C VAL A 205 -14.54 3.10 23.09
N ASP A 206 -14.60 3.60 24.33
CA ASP A 206 -15.76 4.33 24.85
C ASP A 206 -15.96 5.66 24.14
N ASN A 207 -14.87 6.35 23.83
CA ASN A 207 -14.87 7.63 23.13
C ASN A 207 -15.19 7.52 21.62
N ALA A 208 -15.19 6.32 21.06
CA ALA A 208 -15.70 6.09 19.72
C ALA A 208 -17.24 6.13 19.75
N VAL A 209 -17.80 7.27 19.34
CA VAL A 209 -19.25 7.49 19.33
C VAL A 209 -19.91 6.64 18.25
N GLY A 210 -21.00 5.95 18.62
CA GLY A 210 -21.79 5.12 17.71
C GLY A 210 -21.22 3.73 17.45
N THR A 211 -21.70 3.14 16.37
CA THR A 211 -21.28 1.81 15.89
C THR A 211 -20.90 1.87 14.42
N PHE A 212 -20.01 0.96 13.98
CA PHE A 212 -19.39 1.01 12.67
C PHE A 212 -19.76 -0.20 11.81
N ASN A 213 -19.95 0.04 10.52
CA ASN A 213 -20.02 -1.02 9.51
C ASN A 213 -18.64 -1.67 9.30
N VAL A 214 -17.58 -0.85 9.36
CA VAL A 214 -16.20 -1.32 9.21
C VAL A 214 -15.33 -0.68 10.28
N ILE A 215 -14.52 -1.49 10.94
CA ILE A 215 -13.35 -1.04 11.70
C ILE A 215 -12.15 -1.55 10.96
N PHE A 216 -11.40 -0.64 10.32
CA PHE A 216 -10.20 -0.96 9.55
C PHE A 216 -8.95 -0.62 10.34
N ASP A 217 -8.16 -1.64 10.66
CA ASP A 217 -6.90 -1.53 11.41
C ASP A 217 -5.68 -1.87 10.54
N PRO A 218 -5.26 -0.96 9.64
CA PRO A 218 -4.10 -1.19 8.78
C PRO A 218 -2.78 -1.22 9.55
N ALA A 219 -2.72 -0.66 10.75
CA ALA A 219 -1.55 -0.68 11.62
C ALA A 219 -1.41 -2.01 12.37
N ALA A 220 -2.44 -2.86 12.38
CA ALA A 220 -2.55 -4.09 13.18
C ALA A 220 -2.22 -3.87 14.66
N ALA A 221 -2.71 -2.74 15.19
CA ALA A 221 -2.46 -2.29 16.57
C ALA A 221 -3.52 -2.77 17.56
N TYR A 222 -4.67 -3.20 17.06
CA TYR A 222 -5.83 -3.54 17.88
C TYR A 222 -6.34 -4.95 17.60
N ARG A 223 -7.28 -5.40 18.44
CA ARG A 223 -7.95 -6.68 18.29
C ARG A 223 -9.45 -6.50 18.10
N TRP A 224 -10.07 -7.38 17.32
CA TRP A 224 -11.52 -7.43 17.18
C TRP A 224 -12.23 -7.58 18.55
N SER A 225 -11.71 -8.41 19.46
CA SER A 225 -12.26 -8.62 20.79
C SER A 225 -12.41 -7.33 21.61
N GLN A 226 -11.54 -6.34 21.38
CA GLN A 226 -11.62 -5.03 22.03
C GLN A 226 -12.72 -4.15 21.42
N TRP A 227 -12.96 -4.29 20.11
CA TRP A 227 -13.83 -3.40 19.33
C TRP A 227 -15.17 -4.02 18.91
N LYS A 228 -15.42 -5.31 19.18
CA LYS A 228 -16.62 -6.04 18.73
C LYS A 228 -17.93 -5.37 19.15
N GLY A 229 -17.97 -4.74 20.33
CA GLY A 229 -19.13 -3.99 20.82
C GLY A 229 -19.42 -2.69 20.06
N LYS A 230 -18.48 -2.22 19.25
CA LYS A 230 -18.62 -1.04 18.38
C LYS A 230 -18.91 -1.40 16.93
N LEU A 231 -19.04 -2.68 16.59
CA LEU A 231 -19.44 -3.12 15.25
C LEU A 231 -20.97 -3.27 15.17
N LYS A 232 -21.54 -2.80 14.06
CA LYS A 232 -22.94 -3.06 13.71
C LYS A 232 -23.14 -4.57 13.44
N HIS A 233 -24.38 -5.02 13.47
CA HIS A 233 -24.73 -6.35 12.99
C HIS A 233 -24.29 -6.52 11.51
N GLY A 234 -23.57 -7.60 11.21
CA GLY A 234 -22.97 -7.78 9.87
C GLY A 234 -21.69 -6.96 9.61
N GLY A 235 -21.25 -6.14 10.57
CA GLY A 235 -20.04 -5.33 10.45
C GLY A 235 -18.75 -6.16 10.45
N ALA A 236 -17.66 -5.55 9.95
CA ALA A 236 -16.37 -6.22 9.80
C ALA A 236 -15.23 -5.47 10.51
N PHE A 237 -14.41 -6.22 11.24
CA PHE A 237 -13.08 -5.79 11.70
C PHE A 237 -12.04 -6.32 10.71
N ILE A 238 -11.26 -5.42 10.10
CA ILE A 238 -10.31 -5.78 9.04
C ILE A 238 -8.91 -5.36 9.49
N THR A 239 -7.98 -6.32 9.54
CA THR A 239 -6.57 -6.06 9.91
C THR A 239 -5.61 -6.58 8.87
N THR A 240 -4.35 -6.11 8.89
CA THR A 240 -3.32 -6.42 7.88
C THR A 240 -2.32 -7.49 8.33
N LEU A 241 -2.38 -7.96 9.58
CA LEU A 241 -1.40 -8.90 10.12
C LEU A 241 -2.03 -10.24 10.53
N PRO A 242 -1.63 -11.37 9.92
CA PRO A 242 -2.04 -12.71 10.33
C PRO A 242 -1.27 -13.14 11.58
N SER A 243 -1.68 -12.67 12.75
CA SER A 243 -1.11 -13.04 14.06
C SER A 243 -1.90 -14.16 14.71
N ALA A 244 -1.34 -14.81 15.75
CA ALA A 244 -2.08 -15.78 16.57
C ALA A 244 -3.35 -15.16 17.16
N ALA A 245 -3.29 -13.87 17.55
CA ALA A 245 -4.46 -13.13 18.04
C ALA A 245 -5.54 -12.97 16.96
N PHE A 246 -5.14 -12.72 15.69
CA PHE A 246 -6.06 -12.68 14.55
C PHE A 246 -6.81 -14.01 14.39
N PHE A 247 -6.10 -15.15 14.42
CA PHE A 247 -6.75 -16.46 14.26
C PHE A 247 -7.71 -16.78 15.41
N ALA A 248 -7.36 -16.43 16.66
CA ALA A 248 -8.25 -16.56 17.81
C ALA A 248 -9.51 -15.68 17.65
N ASP A 249 -9.35 -14.42 17.27
CA ASP A 249 -10.46 -13.49 17.05
C ASP A 249 -11.31 -13.94 15.85
N LYS A 250 -10.70 -14.51 14.79
CA LYS A 250 -11.42 -15.06 13.64
C LYS A 250 -12.30 -16.24 14.03
N LEU A 251 -11.79 -17.15 14.85
CA LEU A 251 -12.57 -18.28 15.37
C LEU A 251 -13.73 -17.81 16.25
N ASN A 252 -13.45 -16.91 17.18
CA ASN A 252 -14.49 -16.35 18.07
C ASN A 252 -15.56 -15.55 17.30
N SER A 253 -15.21 -14.93 16.18
CA SER A 253 -16.15 -14.17 15.36
C SER A 253 -17.19 -15.05 14.65
N LEU A 254 -17.00 -16.36 14.56
CA LEU A 254 -17.99 -17.30 14.00
C LEU A 254 -19.29 -17.36 14.86
N PHE A 255 -19.17 -17.02 16.14
CA PHE A 255 -20.29 -16.98 17.09
C PHE A 255 -20.74 -15.53 17.41
N SER A 256 -20.41 -14.58 16.52
CA SER A 256 -20.70 -13.16 16.71
C SER A 256 -21.51 -12.62 15.52
N PRO A 257 -22.33 -11.58 15.73
CA PRO A 257 -22.99 -10.88 14.64
C PRO A 257 -22.02 -10.04 13.76
N SER A 258 -20.75 -9.95 14.13
CA SER A 258 -19.72 -9.23 13.39
C SER A 258 -18.59 -10.18 12.97
N SER A 259 -17.85 -9.83 11.92
CA SER A 259 -16.81 -10.66 11.32
C SER A 259 -15.41 -10.11 11.51
N VAL A 260 -14.40 -10.99 11.39
CA VAL A 260 -12.98 -10.63 11.31
C VAL A 260 -12.44 -11.01 9.94
N ALA A 261 -11.73 -10.09 9.29
CA ALA A 261 -11.11 -10.32 8.00
C ALA A 261 -9.62 -9.90 8.01
N LEU A 262 -8.82 -10.62 7.20
CA LEU A 262 -7.45 -10.24 6.91
C LEU A 262 -7.45 -9.44 5.60
N ALA A 263 -6.80 -8.28 5.61
CA ALA A 263 -6.56 -7.52 4.40
C ALA A 263 -5.70 -8.32 3.43
N TYR A 264 -6.23 -8.56 2.25
CA TYR A 264 -5.52 -9.20 1.16
C TYR A 264 -5.72 -8.39 -0.11
N VAL A 265 -4.64 -7.80 -0.62
CA VAL A 265 -4.66 -6.93 -1.78
C VAL A 265 -4.17 -7.66 -3.03
N LYS A 266 -4.84 -7.44 -4.14
CA LYS A 266 -4.45 -7.93 -5.47
C LYS A 266 -4.32 -6.75 -6.42
N SER A 267 -3.26 -6.73 -7.23
CA SER A 267 -3.22 -5.83 -8.38
C SER A 267 -4.21 -6.34 -9.42
N LYS A 268 -5.32 -5.60 -9.57
CA LYS A 268 -6.37 -5.87 -10.56
C LYS A 268 -6.52 -4.64 -11.42
N GLN A 269 -6.40 -4.78 -12.73
CA GLN A 269 -6.52 -3.68 -13.67
C GLN A 269 -7.77 -2.84 -13.43
N LYS A 270 -8.94 -3.46 -13.32
CA LYS A 270 -10.23 -2.77 -13.09
C LYS A 270 -10.22 -1.88 -11.84
N ASP A 271 -9.59 -2.34 -10.76
CA ASP A 271 -9.50 -1.55 -9.53
C ASP A 271 -8.50 -0.41 -9.67
N LEU A 272 -7.39 -0.63 -10.39
CA LEU A 272 -6.42 0.41 -10.72
C LEU A 272 -7.00 1.47 -11.66
N GLU A 273 -7.83 1.08 -12.63
CA GLU A 273 -8.53 2.01 -13.53
C GLU A 273 -9.53 2.89 -12.75
N LEU A 274 -10.24 2.31 -11.78
CA LEU A 274 -11.08 3.09 -10.87
C LEU A 274 -10.25 4.11 -10.08
N LEU A 275 -9.11 3.69 -9.55
CA LEU A 275 -8.20 4.58 -8.83
C LEU A 275 -7.57 5.63 -9.75
N ALA A 276 -7.27 5.31 -11.01
CA ALA A 276 -6.80 6.27 -12.00
C ALA A 276 -7.82 7.40 -12.20
N GLY A 277 -9.11 7.08 -12.37
CA GLY A 277 -10.18 8.08 -12.47
C GLY A 277 -10.32 8.92 -11.18
N TRP A 278 -10.08 8.34 -10.01
CA TRP A 278 -10.06 9.12 -8.77
C TRP A 278 -8.85 10.07 -8.70
N LEU A 279 -7.66 9.58 -9.04
CA LEU A 279 -6.44 10.39 -9.10
C LEU A 279 -6.60 11.55 -10.08
N GLU A 280 -7.15 11.30 -11.27
CA GLU A 280 -7.44 12.32 -12.28
C GLU A 280 -8.39 13.40 -11.74
N SER A 281 -9.35 13.01 -10.90
CA SER A 281 -10.33 13.91 -10.27
C SER A 281 -9.88 14.49 -8.92
N GLY A 282 -8.57 14.51 -8.63
CA GLY A 282 -8.01 15.17 -7.45
C GLY A 282 -7.96 14.31 -6.18
N PHE A 283 -8.02 12.97 -6.30
CA PHE A 283 -7.66 12.08 -5.20
C PHE A 283 -6.14 12.10 -5.03
N GLU A 284 -5.65 12.78 -4.00
CA GLU A 284 -4.23 12.96 -3.75
C GLU A 284 -3.82 12.29 -2.44
N VAL A 285 -2.92 11.30 -2.50
CA VAL A 285 -2.40 10.63 -1.31
C VAL A 285 -1.31 11.45 -0.64
N ALA A 286 -1.22 11.37 0.68
CA ALA A 286 -0.16 12.05 1.40
C ALA A 286 1.21 11.45 1.07
N VAL A 287 2.16 12.30 0.68
CA VAL A 287 3.57 11.97 0.51
C VAL A 287 4.37 12.72 1.57
N ASP A 288 4.99 11.98 2.48
CA ASP A 288 5.83 12.54 3.55
C ASP A 288 7.14 13.11 3.00
N SER A 289 7.80 12.33 2.18
CA SER A 289 9.11 12.66 1.63
C SER A 289 9.42 11.85 0.37
N THR A 290 10.34 12.39 -0.44
CA THR A 290 10.81 11.76 -1.67
C THR A 290 12.32 11.64 -1.63
N TYR A 291 12.84 10.47 -1.98
CA TYR A 291 14.27 10.19 -2.03
C TYR A 291 14.65 9.58 -3.39
N PRO A 292 15.81 9.93 -3.96
CA PRO A 292 16.34 9.19 -5.09
C PRO A 292 16.73 7.77 -4.64
N VAL A 293 16.64 6.79 -5.54
CA VAL A 293 16.88 5.37 -5.22
C VAL A 293 18.27 5.11 -4.62
N ARG A 294 19.29 5.88 -5.00
CA ARG A 294 20.63 5.82 -4.39
C ARG A 294 20.65 6.20 -2.90
N GLU A 295 19.63 6.91 -2.42
CA GLU A 295 19.47 7.31 -1.01
C GLU A 295 18.47 6.43 -0.25
N LEU A 296 18.21 5.22 -0.73
CA LEU A 296 17.23 4.29 -0.15
C LEU A 296 17.49 4.03 1.35
N ALA A 297 18.76 4.01 1.79
CA ALA A 297 19.10 3.89 3.21
C ALA A 297 18.54 5.07 4.04
N LYS A 298 18.58 6.30 3.52
CA LYS A 298 17.99 7.47 4.20
C LYS A 298 16.46 7.36 4.26
N ALA A 299 15.83 6.87 3.20
CA ALA A 299 14.38 6.64 3.15
C ALA A 299 13.96 5.60 4.21
N TYR A 300 14.72 4.51 4.36
CA TYR A 300 14.49 3.53 5.42
C TYR A 300 14.70 4.11 6.82
N ALA A 301 15.74 4.93 7.02
CA ALA A 301 15.96 5.63 8.29
C ALA A 301 14.77 6.55 8.63
N ARG A 302 14.23 7.27 7.65
CA ARG A 302 13.01 8.09 7.81
C ARG A 302 11.80 7.22 8.19
N TYR A 303 11.62 6.09 7.50
CA TYR A 303 10.55 5.13 7.81
C TYR A 303 10.63 4.60 9.25
N GLN A 304 11.84 4.24 9.71
CA GLN A 304 12.07 3.66 11.03
C GLN A 304 11.81 4.63 12.19
N LYS A 305 11.92 5.96 11.97
CA LYS A 305 11.54 6.96 12.97
C LYS A 305 10.06 6.88 13.36
N GLY A 306 9.18 6.43 12.45
CA GLY A 306 7.77 6.17 12.73
C GLY A 306 6.88 7.39 12.90
N ASP A 307 7.41 8.60 12.69
CA ASP A 307 6.70 9.88 12.81
C ASP A 307 6.35 10.49 11.44
N TYR A 308 6.40 9.69 10.37
CA TYR A 308 6.06 10.10 9.01
C TYR A 308 4.55 10.07 8.76
N LEU A 309 4.09 10.87 7.79
CA LEU A 309 2.70 10.98 7.40
C LEU A 309 2.49 10.53 5.95
N GLY A 310 1.69 9.49 5.74
CA GLY A 310 1.43 8.98 4.39
C GLY A 310 2.54 8.09 3.83
N ARG A 311 3.03 8.38 2.63
CA ARG A 311 3.98 7.55 1.89
C ARG A 311 5.36 8.18 1.79
N ILE A 312 6.40 7.35 1.77
CA ILE A 312 7.76 7.73 1.37
C ILE A 312 7.95 7.24 -0.06
N VAL A 313 8.24 8.16 -0.97
CA VAL A 313 8.40 7.88 -2.40
C VAL A 313 9.88 7.76 -2.75
N ILE A 314 10.18 6.87 -3.69
CA ILE A 314 11.51 6.65 -4.24
C ILE A 314 11.48 6.99 -5.73
N THR A 315 12.28 7.98 -6.17
CA THR A 315 12.47 8.27 -7.59
C THR A 315 13.60 7.42 -8.16
N VAL A 316 13.37 6.88 -9.35
CA VAL A 316 14.25 5.87 -9.96
C VAL A 316 14.94 6.36 -11.22
N ASP A 317 14.25 7.08 -12.10
CA ASP A 317 14.75 7.50 -13.42
C ASP A 317 16.12 8.17 -13.37
N ASP A 318 16.27 9.31 -12.69
CA ASP A 318 17.57 9.97 -12.47
C ASP A 318 18.22 9.56 -11.14
N GLY A 319 17.55 8.70 -10.38
CA GLY A 319 17.94 8.35 -9.01
C GLY A 319 19.23 7.55 -8.87
N PHE A 320 19.71 6.91 -9.95
CA PHE A 320 20.98 6.19 -9.99
C PHE A 320 22.16 7.06 -10.43
N SER A 321 21.92 8.24 -11.02
CA SER A 321 22.99 9.13 -11.44
C SER A 321 23.57 9.86 -10.23
N THR A 322 24.88 9.83 -10.06
CA THR A 322 25.57 10.80 -9.20
C THR A 322 25.56 12.13 -9.96
N SER A 323 24.93 13.17 -9.41
CA SER A 323 25.23 14.53 -9.87
C SER A 323 26.75 14.71 -9.83
N LYS A 324 27.34 14.91 -11.02
CA LYS A 324 28.74 15.31 -11.16
C LYS A 324 28.95 16.67 -10.50
#